data_79e5a4959a1709ac18b7748325fa26b9
#
_entry.id   79e5a4959a1709ac18b7748325fa26b9
#
_cell.length_a   1.000
_cell.length_b   1.000
_cell.length_c   1.000
_cell.angle_alpha   90.00
_cell.angle_beta   90.00
_cell.angle_gamma   90.00
#
_symmetry.space_group_name_H-M   'P 1'
#
loop_
_entity.id
_entity.type
_entity.pdbx_description
1 polymer ?
#
loop_
_entity_poly.entity_id
_entity_poly.type
_entity_poly.pdbx_seq_one_letter_code
_entity_poly.pdbx_strand_id
1 'polypeptide(L)'
;MNVRRMTKSDFDRIVEVIDHWWGGPIGTFAHPIFFYELGDQALVIEQGTDMIGFLFGFVVPPVGPPTATASDVARTGYVHLVGIHPEHRRRGVGRQLYDRFVSECRAARCLLMKAITTPGNEGSIRFHVALGWNAQDIEDYAGPGRRRIVFTKQLTD
;
A
#
# COMPACT_ATOMS: atom_id res chain seq x y z
N MET A 1 7.81 5.35 17.73
CA MET A 1 6.95 4.69 16.73
C MET A 1 7.64 3.42 16.25
N ASN A 2 6.90 2.33 16.12
CA ASN A 2 7.42 1.03 15.73
C ASN A 2 6.59 0.43 14.60
N VAL A 3 7.24 0.02 13.51
CA VAL A 3 6.58 -0.66 12.38
C VAL A 3 6.80 -2.17 12.55
N ARG A 4 5.72 -2.93 12.54
CA ARG A 4 5.74 -4.38 12.69
C ARG A 4 4.71 -5.08 11.83
N ARG A 5 4.77 -6.40 11.77
CA ARG A 5 3.75 -7.22 11.11
C ARG A 5 2.39 -7.09 11.79
N MET A 6 1.36 -7.16 10.97
CA MET A 6 -0.03 -7.15 11.42
C MET A 6 -0.39 -8.46 12.12
N THR A 7 -1.12 -8.37 13.23
CA THR A 7 -1.75 -9.50 13.90
C THR A 7 -3.24 -9.54 13.58
N LYS A 8 -3.93 -10.64 13.95
CA LYS A 8 -5.39 -10.74 13.78
C LYS A 8 -6.12 -9.63 14.56
N SER A 9 -5.64 -9.32 15.77
CA SER A 9 -6.22 -8.25 16.58
C SER A 9 -6.09 -6.88 15.89
N ASP A 10 -4.96 -6.63 15.22
CA ASP A 10 -4.80 -5.41 14.42
C ASP A 10 -5.77 -5.36 13.26
N PHE A 11 -5.94 -6.47 12.54
CA PHE A 11 -6.89 -6.55 11.43
C PHE A 11 -8.32 -6.27 11.88
N ASP A 12 -8.74 -6.88 12.99
CA ASP A 12 -10.07 -6.63 13.57
C ASP A 12 -10.25 -5.17 13.94
N ARG A 13 -9.22 -4.57 14.54
CA ARG A 13 -9.25 -3.14 14.88
C ARG A 13 -9.32 -2.25 13.63
N ILE A 14 -8.61 -2.59 12.57
CA ILE A 14 -8.68 -1.86 11.29
C ILE A 14 -10.10 -1.87 10.74
N VAL A 15 -10.74 -3.03 10.72
CA VAL A 15 -12.12 -3.15 10.25
C VAL A 15 -13.08 -2.26 11.04
N GLU A 16 -12.86 -2.11 12.34
CA GLU A 16 -13.67 -1.23 13.21
C GLU A 16 -13.47 0.26 12.91
N VAL A 17 -12.24 0.69 12.58
CA VAL A 17 -11.89 2.12 12.52
C VAL A 17 -11.76 2.67 11.10
N ILE A 18 -11.68 1.83 10.10
CA ILE A 18 -11.31 2.24 8.74
C ILE A 18 -12.25 3.29 8.15
N ASP A 19 -13.56 3.14 8.33
CA ASP A 19 -14.53 4.09 7.80
C ASP A 19 -14.40 5.45 8.51
N HIS A 20 -14.17 5.44 9.82
CA HIS A 20 -13.95 6.65 10.60
C HIS A 20 -12.66 7.37 10.19
N TRP A 21 -11.57 6.63 10.04
CA TRP A 21 -10.29 7.20 9.63
C TRP A 21 -10.31 7.79 8.22
N TRP A 22 -11.13 7.22 7.35
CA TRP A 22 -11.25 7.68 5.97
C TRP A 22 -12.33 8.76 5.78
N GLY A 23 -13.28 8.85 6.69
CA GLY A 23 -14.40 9.79 6.60
C GLY A 23 -15.50 9.32 5.65
N GLY A 24 -15.59 8.02 5.37
CA GLY A 24 -16.61 7.45 4.50
C GLY A 24 -16.53 5.92 4.43
N PRO A 25 -17.50 5.26 3.78
CA PRO A 25 -17.62 3.81 3.76
C PRO A 25 -16.61 3.17 2.82
N ILE A 26 -15.44 2.79 3.34
CA ILE A 26 -14.41 2.07 2.60
C ILE A 26 -14.07 0.69 3.19
N GLY A 27 -14.88 0.20 4.13
CA GLY A 27 -14.62 -1.07 4.82
C GLY A 27 -14.40 -2.26 3.89
N THR A 28 -14.99 -2.25 2.70
CA THR A 28 -14.79 -3.29 1.68
C THR A 28 -13.35 -3.39 1.18
N PHE A 29 -12.55 -2.33 1.29
CA PHE A 29 -11.13 -2.37 0.93
C PHE A 29 -10.27 -3.13 1.94
N ALA A 30 -10.74 -3.34 3.17
CA ALA A 30 -10.14 -4.22 4.16
C ALA A 30 -10.61 -5.67 3.98
N HIS A 31 -10.44 -6.21 2.76
CA HIS A 31 -10.86 -7.57 2.46
C HIS A 31 -10.04 -8.59 3.27
N PRO A 32 -10.66 -9.67 3.78
CA PRO A 32 -9.97 -10.71 4.57
C PRO A 32 -8.72 -11.31 3.91
N ILE A 33 -8.62 -11.29 2.59
CA ILE A 33 -7.44 -11.76 1.85
C ILE A 33 -6.14 -11.08 2.33
N PHE A 34 -6.22 -9.82 2.73
CA PHE A 34 -5.04 -9.05 3.17
C PHE A 34 -4.51 -9.49 4.52
N PHE A 35 -5.28 -10.22 5.30
CA PHE A 35 -4.80 -10.86 6.51
C PHE A 35 -4.54 -12.37 6.31
N TYR A 36 -5.55 -13.10 5.83
CA TYR A 36 -5.46 -14.56 5.80
C TYR A 36 -4.50 -15.09 4.73
N GLU A 37 -4.42 -14.44 3.58
CA GLU A 37 -3.59 -14.90 2.46
C GLU A 37 -2.29 -14.09 2.32
N LEU A 38 -2.33 -12.80 2.61
CA LEU A 38 -1.25 -11.84 2.39
C LEU A 38 -0.76 -11.19 3.69
N GLY A 39 -1.17 -11.70 4.85
CA GLY A 39 -0.92 -11.06 6.15
C GLY A 39 0.54 -10.98 6.55
N ASP A 40 1.39 -11.86 6.04
CA ASP A 40 2.84 -11.80 6.23
C ASP A 40 3.48 -10.58 5.54
N GLN A 41 2.74 -9.89 4.69
CA GLN A 41 3.17 -8.67 3.99
C GLN A 41 2.48 -7.40 4.50
N ALA A 42 1.45 -7.54 5.34
CA ALA A 42 0.74 -6.41 5.93
C ALA A 42 1.50 -5.83 7.14
N LEU A 43 1.48 -4.50 7.24
CA LEU A 43 2.21 -3.76 8.27
C LEU A 43 1.28 -2.91 9.11
N VAL A 44 1.63 -2.74 10.37
CA VAL A 44 1.06 -1.73 11.25
C VAL A 44 2.18 -0.87 11.83
N ILE A 45 1.84 0.35 12.20
CA ILE A 45 2.71 1.24 12.96
C ILE A 45 2.01 1.60 14.26
N GLU A 46 2.75 1.51 15.35
CA GLU A 46 2.24 1.77 16.70
C GLU A 46 3.05 2.85 17.41
N GLN A 47 2.38 3.54 18.32
CA GLN A 47 3.01 4.45 19.27
C GLN A 47 2.55 4.03 20.68
N GLY A 48 3.49 3.56 21.50
CA GLY A 48 3.14 2.88 22.74
C GLY A 48 2.38 1.58 22.44
N THR A 49 1.15 1.47 22.91
CA THR A 49 0.26 0.33 22.67
C THR A 49 -0.78 0.60 21.57
N ASP A 50 -0.81 1.82 21.05
CA ASP A 50 -1.85 2.24 20.11
C ASP A 50 -1.40 2.08 18.66
N MET A 51 -2.21 1.38 17.87
CA MET A 51 -2.04 1.35 16.43
C MET A 51 -2.45 2.70 15.84
N ILE A 52 -1.51 3.37 15.18
CA ILE A 52 -1.72 4.69 14.57
C ILE A 52 -1.71 4.68 13.06
N GLY A 53 -1.45 3.54 12.45
CA GLY A 53 -1.48 3.38 10.99
C GLY A 53 -1.30 1.94 10.56
N PHE A 54 -1.64 1.67 9.30
CA PHE A 54 -1.48 0.36 8.69
C PHE A 54 -1.22 0.48 7.19
N LEU A 55 -0.66 -0.58 6.62
CA LEU A 55 -0.45 -0.73 5.18
C LEU A 55 -0.81 -2.15 4.75
N PHE A 56 -1.74 -2.25 3.81
CA PHE A 56 -1.99 -3.47 3.05
C PHE A 56 -1.22 -3.39 1.73
N GLY A 57 -0.30 -4.31 1.54
CA GLY A 57 0.48 -4.40 0.32
C GLY A 57 0.96 -5.82 0.10
N PHE A 58 1.47 -6.09 -1.08
CA PHE A 58 2.00 -7.41 -1.42
C PHE A 58 2.96 -7.33 -2.60
N VAL A 59 3.81 -8.33 -2.72
CA VAL A 59 4.67 -8.54 -3.88
C VAL A 59 3.89 -9.32 -4.93
N VAL A 60 3.72 -8.71 -6.10
CA VAL A 60 3.08 -9.37 -7.24
C VAL A 60 4.08 -10.38 -7.80
N PRO A 61 3.68 -11.67 -7.94
CA PRO A 61 4.51 -12.66 -8.60
C PRO A 61 4.88 -12.21 -10.03
N PRO A 62 6.06 -12.56 -10.52
CA PRO A 62 6.45 -12.21 -11.87
C PRO A 62 5.48 -12.84 -12.87
N VAL A 63 5.04 -12.01 -13.84
CA VAL A 63 4.23 -12.47 -14.97
C VAL A 63 5.17 -12.58 -16.18
N GLY A 64 5.43 -13.79 -16.61
CA GLY A 64 6.29 -14.07 -17.76
C GLY A 64 5.94 -15.41 -18.39
N PRO A 65 6.52 -15.74 -19.54
CA PRO A 65 6.31 -17.04 -20.17
C PRO A 65 6.78 -18.15 -19.23
N PRO A 66 6.19 -19.37 -19.28
CA PRO A 66 6.55 -20.48 -18.40
C PRO A 66 8.04 -20.88 -18.45
N THR A 67 8.76 -20.43 -19.46
CA THR A 67 10.19 -20.68 -19.67
C THR A 67 11.09 -19.61 -19.03
N ALA A 68 10.51 -18.51 -18.52
CA ALA A 68 11.30 -17.47 -17.85
C ALA A 68 11.78 -17.97 -16.48
N THR A 69 13.06 -17.77 -16.20
CA THR A 69 13.58 -18.06 -14.85
C THR A 69 13.15 -16.96 -13.88
N ALA A 70 13.08 -17.29 -12.59
CA ALA A 70 12.69 -16.32 -11.56
C ALA A 70 13.61 -15.08 -11.49
N SER A 71 14.82 -15.15 -12.05
CA SER A 71 15.77 -14.05 -12.16
C SER A 71 15.48 -13.11 -13.35
N ASP A 72 14.72 -13.57 -14.33
CA ASP A 72 14.50 -12.83 -15.59
C ASP A 72 13.22 -11.98 -15.56
N VAL A 73 12.41 -12.10 -14.51
CA VAL A 73 11.11 -11.45 -14.44
C VAL A 73 11.06 -10.49 -13.25
N ALA A 74 10.86 -9.22 -13.55
CA ALA A 74 10.75 -8.16 -12.56
C ALA A 74 9.50 -8.35 -11.69
N ARG A 75 9.67 -8.36 -10.37
CA ARG A 75 8.58 -8.32 -9.40
C ARG A 75 8.14 -6.89 -9.16
N THR A 76 6.87 -6.74 -8.83
CA THR A 76 6.28 -5.44 -8.47
C THR A 76 5.77 -5.50 -7.03
N GLY A 77 6.14 -4.51 -6.22
CA GLY A 77 5.50 -4.28 -4.93
C GLY A 77 4.23 -3.44 -5.13
N TYR A 78 3.10 -3.92 -4.66
CA TYR A 78 1.83 -3.23 -4.79
C TYR A 78 1.31 -2.77 -3.44
N VAL A 79 0.98 -1.48 -3.32
CA VAL A 79 0.31 -0.94 -2.14
C VAL A 79 -1.18 -0.83 -2.43
N HIS A 80 -1.98 -1.61 -1.69
CA HIS A 80 -3.42 -1.61 -1.86
C HIS A 80 -4.11 -0.50 -1.06
N LEU A 81 -3.74 -0.35 0.20
CA LEU A 81 -4.38 0.62 1.09
C LEU A 81 -3.44 1.02 2.21
N VAL A 82 -3.42 2.30 2.55
CA VAL A 82 -2.72 2.84 3.70
C VAL A 82 -3.68 3.71 4.49
N GLY A 83 -3.82 3.43 5.78
CA GLY A 83 -4.62 4.23 6.69
C GLY A 83 -3.75 4.83 7.78
N ILE A 84 -3.96 6.11 8.09
CA ILE A 84 -3.29 6.80 9.18
C ILE A 84 -4.35 7.40 10.08
N HIS A 85 -4.21 7.17 11.39
CA HIS A 85 -5.10 7.76 12.40
C HIS A 85 -5.18 9.28 12.21
N PRO A 86 -6.37 9.88 12.17
CA PRO A 86 -6.54 11.31 11.86
C PRO A 86 -5.63 12.23 12.66
N GLU A 87 -5.45 12.00 13.96
CA GLU A 87 -4.62 12.82 14.81
C GLU A 87 -3.11 12.64 14.63
N HIS A 88 -2.71 11.60 13.88
CA HIS A 88 -1.30 11.30 13.60
C HIS A 88 -0.88 11.60 12.16
N ARG A 89 -1.76 12.19 11.37
CA ARG A 89 -1.45 12.61 10.01
C ARG A 89 -0.42 13.73 9.98
N ARG A 90 0.32 13.82 8.86
CA ARG A 90 1.35 14.83 8.60
C ARG A 90 2.52 14.80 9.62
N ARG A 91 2.73 13.68 10.28
CA ARG A 91 3.82 13.44 11.23
C ARG A 91 4.82 12.38 10.74
N GLY A 92 4.83 12.08 9.45
CA GLY A 92 5.72 11.10 8.83
C GLY A 92 5.33 9.64 9.05
N VAL A 93 4.16 9.35 9.62
CA VAL A 93 3.69 7.98 9.88
C VAL A 93 3.57 7.18 8.58
N GLY A 94 2.92 7.75 7.57
CA GLY A 94 2.79 7.11 6.26
C GLY A 94 4.14 6.86 5.59
N ARG A 95 5.07 7.81 5.70
CA ARG A 95 6.43 7.65 5.17
C ARG A 95 7.14 6.45 5.79
N GLN A 96 7.06 6.27 7.12
CA GLN A 96 7.69 5.14 7.80
C GLN A 96 7.13 3.79 7.33
N LEU A 97 5.80 3.69 7.14
CA LEU A 97 5.18 2.49 6.56
C LEU A 97 5.68 2.20 5.15
N TYR A 98 5.74 3.24 4.30
CA TYR A 98 6.25 3.10 2.92
C TYR A 98 7.72 2.73 2.89
N ASP A 99 8.57 3.37 3.69
CA ASP A 99 10.00 3.08 3.74
C ASP A 99 10.25 1.61 4.14
N ARG A 100 9.51 1.12 5.13
CA ARG A 100 9.59 -0.29 5.52
C ARG A 100 9.13 -1.22 4.41
N PHE A 101 7.99 -0.94 3.78
CA PHE A 101 7.47 -1.79 2.70
C PHE A 101 8.38 -1.76 1.45
N VAL A 102 8.90 -0.60 1.08
CA VAL A 102 9.89 -0.46 -0.01
C VAL A 102 11.14 -1.29 0.28
N SER A 103 11.65 -1.25 1.52
CA SER A 103 12.80 -2.05 1.93
C SER A 103 12.54 -3.55 1.76
N GLU A 104 11.34 -4.01 2.13
CA GLU A 104 10.95 -5.42 1.94
C GLU A 104 10.79 -5.80 0.47
N CYS A 105 10.22 -4.90 -0.34
CA CYS A 105 10.11 -5.10 -1.78
C CYS A 105 11.49 -5.20 -2.45
N ARG A 106 12.45 -4.38 -2.03
CA ARG A 106 13.85 -4.49 -2.50
C ARG A 106 14.47 -5.83 -2.12
N ALA A 107 14.27 -6.28 -0.89
CA ALA A 107 14.74 -7.59 -0.45
C ALA A 107 14.11 -8.73 -1.24
N ALA A 108 12.86 -8.56 -1.69
CA ALA A 108 12.15 -9.49 -2.56
C ALA A 108 12.48 -9.33 -4.05
N ARG A 109 13.45 -8.46 -4.39
CA ARG A 109 13.90 -8.18 -5.78
C ARG A 109 12.84 -7.53 -6.65
N CYS A 110 11.97 -6.71 -6.08
CA CYS A 110 11.08 -5.86 -6.87
C CYS A 110 11.87 -4.76 -7.58
N LEU A 111 11.56 -4.52 -8.84
CA LEU A 111 12.12 -3.41 -9.61
C LEU A 111 11.15 -2.23 -9.72
N LEU A 112 9.89 -2.44 -9.38
CA LEU A 112 8.84 -1.45 -9.49
C LEU A 112 7.94 -1.50 -8.25
N MET A 113 7.51 -0.33 -7.80
CA MET A 113 6.39 -0.17 -6.87
C MET A 113 5.20 0.43 -7.60
N LYS A 114 4.00 0.03 -7.21
CA LYS A 114 2.76 0.52 -7.80
C LYS A 114 1.68 0.74 -6.74
N ALA A 115 0.88 1.76 -6.94
CA ALA A 115 -0.35 2.02 -6.19
C ALA A 115 -1.34 2.74 -7.10
N ILE A 116 -2.62 2.74 -6.74
CA ILE A 116 -3.64 3.48 -7.48
C ILE A 116 -4.53 4.28 -6.52
N THR A 117 -5.12 5.36 -7.03
CA THR A 117 -6.17 6.09 -6.32
C THR A 117 -7.16 6.68 -7.32
N THR A 118 -8.27 7.22 -6.80
CA THR A 118 -9.23 7.96 -7.61
C THR A 118 -8.72 9.36 -7.94
N PRO A 119 -9.11 9.97 -9.07
CA PRO A 119 -8.61 11.30 -9.47
C PRO A 119 -8.87 12.41 -8.45
N GLY A 120 -9.96 12.32 -7.67
CA GLY A 120 -10.31 13.32 -6.67
C GLY A 120 -9.50 13.24 -5.37
N ASN A 121 -8.67 12.23 -5.18
CA ASN A 121 -7.90 12.06 -3.95
C ASN A 121 -6.57 12.84 -4.01
N GLU A 122 -6.67 14.15 -3.90
CA GLU A 122 -5.50 15.05 -3.99
C GLU A 122 -4.48 14.82 -2.87
N GLY A 123 -4.92 14.46 -1.67
CA GLY A 123 -4.02 14.13 -0.56
C GLY A 123 -3.11 12.96 -0.87
N SER A 124 -3.66 11.89 -1.46
CA SER A 124 -2.88 10.73 -1.90
C SER A 124 -1.90 11.11 -3.03
N ILE A 125 -2.35 11.91 -3.99
CA ILE A 125 -1.50 12.36 -5.09
C ILE A 125 -0.30 13.16 -4.55
N ARG A 126 -0.54 14.15 -3.70
CA ARG A 126 0.54 14.94 -3.08
C ARG A 126 1.50 14.08 -2.28
N PHE A 127 0.98 13.13 -1.51
CA PHE A 127 1.79 12.24 -0.70
C PHE A 127 2.74 11.40 -1.56
N HIS A 128 2.25 10.74 -2.60
CA HIS A 128 3.08 9.91 -3.47
C HIS A 128 4.10 10.73 -4.26
N VAL A 129 3.70 11.87 -4.80
CA VAL A 129 4.62 12.76 -5.51
C VAL A 129 5.74 13.26 -4.58
N ALA A 130 5.41 13.61 -3.34
CA ALA A 130 6.41 14.01 -2.33
C ALA A 130 7.38 12.87 -1.96
N LEU A 131 6.98 11.62 -2.11
CA LEU A 131 7.85 10.44 -1.94
C LEU A 131 8.65 10.09 -3.21
N GLY A 132 8.54 10.89 -4.26
CA GLY A 132 9.25 10.69 -5.52
C GLY A 132 8.60 9.67 -6.46
N TRP A 133 7.32 9.40 -6.27
CA TRP A 133 6.58 8.51 -7.18
C TRP A 133 6.08 9.31 -8.39
N ASN A 134 6.04 8.65 -9.55
CA ASN A 134 5.38 9.18 -10.73
C ASN A 134 3.87 8.97 -10.64
N ALA A 135 3.09 9.97 -11.03
CA ALA A 135 1.62 9.91 -11.05
C ALA A 135 1.12 10.06 -12.49
N GLN A 136 0.29 9.15 -12.93
CA GLN A 136 -0.28 9.16 -14.28
C GLN A 136 -1.79 8.97 -14.21
N ASP A 137 -2.54 9.85 -14.88
CA ASP A 137 -3.99 9.73 -15.02
C ASP A 137 -4.30 8.81 -16.22
N ILE A 138 -4.92 7.68 -15.95
CA ILE A 138 -5.24 6.68 -16.98
C ILE A 138 -6.75 6.49 -17.07
N GLU A 139 -7.30 6.87 -18.23
CA GLU A 139 -8.70 6.62 -18.56
C GLU A 139 -8.98 5.11 -18.59
N ASP A 140 -10.19 4.73 -18.22
CA ASP A 140 -10.68 3.35 -18.28
C ASP A 140 -9.82 2.31 -17.53
N TYR A 141 -8.90 2.74 -16.67
CA TYR A 141 -7.99 1.84 -15.96
C TYR A 141 -8.71 0.76 -15.14
N ALA A 142 -9.77 1.15 -14.44
CA ALA A 142 -10.57 0.24 -13.63
C ALA A 142 -11.86 -0.23 -14.32
N GLY A 143 -11.93 -0.06 -15.64
CA GLY A 143 -13.06 -0.38 -16.49
C GLY A 143 -13.57 0.86 -17.24
N PRO A 144 -14.51 0.69 -18.19
CA PRO A 144 -15.03 1.80 -18.99
C PRO A 144 -15.55 2.96 -18.11
N GLY A 145 -15.04 4.17 -18.36
CA GLY A 145 -15.38 5.39 -17.61
C GLY A 145 -14.81 5.44 -16.19
N ARG A 146 -13.92 4.53 -15.82
CA ARG A 146 -13.36 4.45 -14.47
C ARG A 146 -11.88 4.82 -14.46
N ARG A 147 -11.62 6.12 -14.52
CA ARG A 147 -10.26 6.67 -14.42
C ARG A 147 -9.62 6.37 -13.07
N ARG A 148 -8.29 6.21 -13.10
CA ARG A 148 -7.46 6.13 -11.88
C ARG A 148 -6.19 6.91 -12.07
N ILE A 149 -5.68 7.43 -10.95
CA ILE A 149 -4.30 7.89 -10.88
C ILE A 149 -3.45 6.68 -10.52
N VAL A 150 -2.51 6.35 -11.39
CA VAL A 150 -1.58 5.24 -11.20
C VAL A 150 -0.24 5.79 -10.77
N PHE A 151 0.21 5.36 -9.60
CA PHE A 151 1.52 5.72 -9.04
C PHE A 151 2.51 4.63 -9.32
N THR A 152 3.70 5.01 -9.76
CA THR A 152 4.81 4.09 -9.97
C THR A 152 6.10 4.67 -9.42
N LYS A 153 6.96 3.79 -8.90
CA LYS A 153 8.30 4.14 -8.46
C LYS A 153 9.27 3.03 -8.87
N GLN A 154 10.32 3.40 -9.59
CA GLN A 154 11.41 2.48 -9.90
C GLN A 154 12.24 2.23 -8.64
N LEU A 155 12.60 0.97 -8.40
CA LEU A 155 13.47 0.55 -7.30
C LEU A 155 14.87 0.17 -7.82
N THR A 156 15.35 0.89 -8.80
CA THR A 156 16.74 0.73 -9.28
C THR A 156 17.70 1.32 -8.24
N ASP A 157 18.82 0.65 -8.05
CA ASP A 157 19.90 1.09 -7.17
C ASP A 157 20.58 2.38 -7.67
#